data_6f5101d5eb213d55ba784a146a829878
#
_entry.id   6f5101d5eb213d55ba784a146a829878
#
_cell.length_a   1.000
_cell.length_b   1.000
_cell.length_c   1.000
_cell.angle_alpha   90.00
_cell.angle_beta   90.00
_cell.angle_gamma   90.00
#
_symmetry.space_group_name_H-M   'P 1'
#
loop_
_entity.id
_entity.type
_entity.pdbx_description
1 polymer ?
#
loop_
_entity_poly.entity_id
_entity_poly.type
_entity_poly.pdbx_seq_one_letter_code
_entity_poly.pdbx_strand_id
1 'polypeptide(L)'
;MKKSIIALATVLTILFSANNIQANTVKSESGTTEIVEASQLQSVYDAYFNVKDALIKSDSKLTSAKATALLTAITAVKMDKLKSNEHTVWMKVVKKLTADAKSISSTTDLKKQRESFKSLSKSTYDLIKVSSPDQPIYKQYCPMADADWLSKEKAVKNPYYGSSMLTCGNVVETIK
;
A
#
# COMPACT_ATOMS: atom_id res chain seq x y z
N MET A 1 68.33 -0.84 -9.10
CA MET A 1 68.91 -2.05 -9.73
C MET A 1 67.78 -2.80 -10.36
N LYS A 2 67.58 -2.70 -11.71
CA LYS A 2 67.92 -3.74 -12.71
C LYS A 2 67.25 -5.06 -12.34
N LYS A 3 66.35 -5.71 -13.12
CA LYS A 3 66.35 -6.09 -14.54
C LYS A 3 64.94 -6.62 -14.87
N SER A 4 64.29 -6.30 -15.97
CA SER A 4 64.36 -6.93 -17.32
C SER A 4 63.58 -8.25 -17.44
N ILE A 5 62.45 -8.19 -18.19
CA ILE A 5 62.16 -8.77 -19.51
C ILE A 5 62.04 -10.31 -19.49
N ILE A 6 60.94 -10.85 -19.99
CA ILE A 6 60.88 -11.58 -21.29
C ILE A 6 59.42 -11.83 -21.68
N ALA A 7 59.09 -11.44 -22.91
CA ALA A 7 57.88 -11.75 -23.65
C ALA A 7 57.93 -13.21 -24.11
N LEU A 8 56.75 -13.88 -24.15
CA LEU A 8 56.60 -15.05 -25.02
C LEU A 8 55.20 -14.99 -25.67
N ALA A 9 55.27 -14.69 -26.93
CA ALA A 9 54.12 -14.76 -27.84
C ALA A 9 53.90 -16.23 -28.23
N THR A 10 52.71 -16.75 -27.97
CA THR A 10 52.26 -17.99 -28.61
C THR A 10 51.02 -17.69 -29.44
N VAL A 11 51.24 -17.70 -30.75
CA VAL A 11 50.20 -17.69 -31.78
C VAL A 11 49.47 -19.03 -31.75
N LEU A 12 48.18 -19.05 -31.43
CA LEU A 12 47.35 -20.23 -31.58
C LEU A 12 46.27 -19.92 -32.64
N THR A 13 46.50 -20.48 -33.83
CA THR A 13 45.55 -20.51 -34.92
C THR A 13 44.37 -21.40 -34.56
N ILE A 14 43.19 -20.82 -34.41
CA ILE A 14 41.96 -21.58 -34.26
C ILE A 14 41.20 -21.56 -35.59
N LEU A 15 41.01 -22.75 -36.11
CA LEU A 15 40.24 -23.08 -37.31
C LEU A 15 38.77 -22.67 -37.17
N PHE A 16 38.30 -21.87 -38.08
CA PHE A 16 36.88 -21.51 -38.22
C PHE A 16 36.10 -22.73 -38.75
N SER A 17 35.36 -23.37 -37.88
CA SER A 17 34.29 -24.28 -38.29
C SER A 17 33.01 -23.49 -38.44
N ALA A 18 32.58 -23.32 -39.67
CA ALA A 18 31.29 -22.73 -40.02
C ALA A 18 30.15 -23.68 -39.62
N ASN A 19 29.52 -23.47 -38.51
CA ASN A 19 28.25 -24.10 -38.18
C ASN A 19 27.11 -23.22 -38.71
N ASN A 20 26.39 -23.74 -39.73
CA ASN A 20 25.13 -23.22 -40.18
C ASN A 20 24.11 -23.27 -39.02
N ILE A 21 23.89 -22.14 -38.37
CA ILE A 21 22.75 -21.99 -37.48
C ILE A 21 21.58 -21.54 -38.33
N GLN A 22 20.68 -22.48 -38.59
CA GLN A 22 19.37 -22.19 -39.13
C GLN A 22 18.62 -21.30 -38.13
N ALA A 23 18.37 -20.06 -38.53
CA ALA A 23 17.54 -19.13 -37.75
C ALA A 23 16.10 -19.63 -37.81
N ASN A 24 15.67 -20.37 -36.78
CA ASN A 24 14.26 -20.52 -36.45
C ASN A 24 13.74 -19.16 -36.03
N THR A 25 12.99 -18.50 -36.89
CA THR A 25 12.17 -17.33 -36.57
C THR A 25 11.12 -17.77 -35.59
N VAL A 26 11.44 -17.67 -34.30
CA VAL A 26 10.44 -17.68 -33.22
C VAL A 26 9.67 -16.39 -33.38
N LYS A 27 8.45 -16.50 -33.91
CA LYS A 27 7.47 -15.44 -33.95
C LYS A 27 7.19 -15.08 -32.47
N SER A 28 7.84 -14.02 -32.00
CA SER A 28 7.55 -13.43 -30.69
C SER A 28 6.13 -12.87 -30.79
N GLU A 29 5.17 -13.63 -30.31
CA GLU A 29 3.88 -13.05 -29.91
C GLU A 29 4.18 -12.03 -28.84
N SER A 30 4.10 -10.76 -29.22
CA SER A 30 4.07 -9.63 -28.32
C SER A 30 2.79 -9.75 -27.48
N GLY A 31 2.87 -10.57 -26.43
CA GLY A 31 1.92 -10.50 -25.34
C GLY A 31 2.09 -9.10 -24.73
N THR A 32 1.20 -8.19 -25.06
CA THR A 32 0.98 -6.99 -24.31
C THR A 32 0.63 -7.42 -22.89
N THR A 33 1.65 -7.49 -22.03
CA THR A 33 1.43 -7.54 -20.59
C THR A 33 0.74 -6.22 -20.29
N GLU A 34 -0.58 -6.22 -20.12
CA GLU A 34 -1.29 -5.13 -19.49
C GLU A 34 -0.61 -4.94 -18.13
N ILE A 35 0.24 -3.94 -18.05
CA ILE A 35 0.72 -3.44 -16.76
C ILE A 35 -0.53 -2.86 -16.12
N VAL A 36 -1.18 -3.63 -15.25
CA VAL A 36 -2.26 -3.13 -14.40
C VAL A 36 -1.62 -2.00 -13.59
N GLU A 37 -1.80 -0.77 -14.03
CA GLU A 37 -1.35 0.40 -13.27
C GLU A 37 -1.98 0.27 -11.88
N ALA A 38 -1.14 0.07 -10.87
CA ALA A 38 -1.59 0.04 -9.49
C ALA A 38 -2.42 1.29 -9.22
N SER A 39 -3.62 1.12 -8.67
CA SER A 39 -4.50 2.24 -8.38
C SER A 39 -3.72 3.34 -7.66
N GLN A 40 -3.86 4.60 -8.11
CA GLN A 40 -3.25 5.77 -7.45
C GLN A 40 -3.59 5.83 -5.96
N LEU A 41 -4.70 5.20 -5.55
CA LEU A 41 -5.16 5.14 -4.17
C LEU A 41 -4.53 4.00 -3.36
N GLN A 42 -3.82 3.05 -3.99
CA GLN A 42 -3.25 1.89 -3.28
C GLN A 42 -2.31 2.31 -2.15
N SER A 43 -1.44 3.29 -2.40
CA SER A 43 -0.53 3.82 -1.37
C SER A 43 -1.27 4.46 -0.19
N VAL A 44 -2.42 5.09 -0.44
CA VAL A 44 -3.28 5.66 0.61
C VAL A 44 -3.90 4.54 1.46
N TYR A 45 -4.39 3.46 0.81
CA TYR A 45 -4.95 2.31 1.52
C TYR A 45 -3.90 1.59 2.36
N ASP A 46 -2.72 1.34 1.80
CA ASP A 46 -1.64 0.69 2.54
C ASP A 46 -1.19 1.52 3.75
N ALA A 47 -1.10 2.84 3.59
CA ALA A 47 -0.79 3.74 4.69
C ALA A 47 -1.90 3.77 5.76
N TYR A 48 -3.18 3.71 5.38
CA TYR A 48 -4.29 3.57 6.31
C TYR A 48 -4.17 2.27 7.13
N PHE A 49 -3.91 1.12 6.48
CA PHE A 49 -3.74 -0.15 7.18
C PHE A 49 -2.55 -0.12 8.15
N ASN A 50 -1.46 0.57 7.78
CA ASN A 50 -0.33 0.77 8.69
C ASN A 50 -0.69 1.59 9.95
N VAL A 51 -1.54 2.63 9.82
CA VAL A 51 -2.07 3.37 10.96
C VAL A 51 -2.93 2.46 11.85
N LYS A 52 -3.85 1.71 11.25
CA LYS A 52 -4.68 0.71 11.94
C LYS A 52 -3.82 -0.26 12.76
N ASP A 53 -2.78 -0.82 12.16
CA ASP A 53 -1.92 -1.81 12.81
C ASP A 53 -1.11 -1.22 13.97
N ALA A 54 -0.70 0.03 13.87
CA ALA A 54 -0.04 0.74 14.95
C ALA A 54 -1.00 0.98 16.14
N LEU A 55 -2.26 1.33 15.86
CA LEU A 55 -3.31 1.49 16.89
C LEU A 55 -3.64 0.17 17.61
N ILE A 56 -3.67 -0.96 16.87
CA ILE A 56 -3.83 -2.31 17.44
C ILE A 56 -2.72 -2.59 18.46
N LYS A 57 -1.47 -2.21 18.14
CA LYS A 57 -0.31 -2.34 19.03
C LYS A 57 -0.33 -1.36 20.20
N SER A 58 -1.24 -0.39 20.20
CA SER A 58 -1.29 0.71 21.17
C SER A 58 0.01 1.53 21.24
N ASP A 59 0.74 1.60 20.12
CA ASP A 59 1.97 2.37 19.99
C ASP A 59 1.65 3.76 19.41
N SER A 60 1.53 4.75 20.28
CA SER A 60 1.14 6.11 19.89
C SER A 60 2.20 6.83 19.03
N LYS A 61 3.49 6.56 19.28
CA LYS A 61 4.58 7.16 18.50
C LYS A 61 4.61 6.56 17.09
N LEU A 62 4.48 5.24 17.00
CA LEU A 62 4.39 4.55 15.71
C LEU A 62 3.14 5.00 14.95
N THR A 63 1.99 5.13 15.62
CA THR A 63 0.75 5.63 15.04
C THR A 63 0.93 7.02 14.43
N SER A 64 1.56 7.95 15.15
CA SER A 64 1.87 9.30 14.66
C SER A 64 2.77 9.25 13.42
N ALA A 65 3.83 8.43 13.42
CA ALA A 65 4.72 8.27 12.28
C ALA A 65 4.00 7.67 11.05
N LYS A 66 3.13 6.66 11.25
CA LYS A 66 2.33 6.06 10.18
C LYS A 66 1.28 7.02 9.61
N ALA A 67 0.69 7.88 10.45
CA ALA A 67 -0.22 8.92 10.00
C ALA A 67 0.50 10.01 9.18
N THR A 68 1.76 10.33 9.50
CA THR A 68 2.61 11.21 8.65
C THR A 68 2.84 10.59 7.27
N ALA A 69 3.13 9.28 7.21
CA ALA A 69 3.25 8.58 5.93
C ALA A 69 1.93 8.58 5.14
N LEU A 70 0.78 8.45 5.83
CA LEU A 70 -0.54 8.57 5.21
C LEU A 70 -0.76 9.96 4.61
N LEU A 71 -0.37 11.04 5.29
CA LEU A 71 -0.42 12.40 4.75
C LEU A 71 0.40 12.53 3.46
N THR A 72 1.60 11.96 3.45
CA THR A 72 2.45 11.93 2.25
C THR A 72 1.76 11.17 1.11
N ALA A 73 1.17 10.03 1.38
CA ALA A 73 0.43 9.25 0.38
C ALA A 73 -0.78 10.03 -0.18
N ILE A 74 -1.56 10.70 0.69
CA ILE A 74 -2.70 11.53 0.27
C ILE A 74 -2.25 12.67 -0.64
N THR A 75 -1.16 13.36 -0.31
CA THR A 75 -0.66 14.49 -1.11
C THR A 75 -0.03 14.06 -2.43
N ALA A 76 0.41 12.82 -2.55
CA ALA A 76 1.00 12.27 -3.76
C ALA A 76 -0.04 11.81 -4.81
N VAL A 77 -1.32 11.75 -4.45
CA VAL A 77 -2.40 11.33 -5.37
C VAL A 77 -2.54 12.32 -6.52
N LYS A 78 -2.38 11.82 -7.73
CA LYS A 78 -2.60 12.57 -8.98
C LYS A 78 -4.08 12.44 -9.35
N MET A 79 -4.87 13.45 -9.03
CA MET A 79 -6.33 13.42 -9.21
C MET A 79 -6.76 13.22 -10.66
N ASP A 80 -5.97 13.72 -11.61
CA ASP A 80 -6.18 13.55 -13.05
C ASP A 80 -6.01 12.10 -13.54
N LYS A 81 -5.40 11.24 -12.72
CA LYS A 81 -5.20 9.80 -12.99
C LYS A 81 -6.23 8.90 -12.31
N LEU A 82 -7.11 9.46 -11.49
CA LEU A 82 -8.18 8.68 -10.86
C LEU A 82 -9.27 8.32 -11.87
N LYS A 83 -9.87 7.15 -11.72
CA LYS A 83 -11.08 6.79 -12.44
C LYS A 83 -12.21 7.77 -12.05
N SER A 84 -13.17 8.00 -12.94
CA SER A 84 -14.24 8.99 -12.73
C SER A 84 -15.02 8.81 -11.40
N ASN A 85 -15.34 7.57 -11.05
CA ASN A 85 -15.99 7.24 -9.78
C ASN A 85 -15.10 7.50 -8.56
N GLU A 86 -13.82 7.12 -8.64
CA GLU A 86 -12.82 7.39 -7.60
C GLU A 86 -12.60 8.88 -7.42
N HIS A 87 -12.44 9.63 -8.50
CA HIS A 87 -12.29 11.09 -8.47
C HIS A 87 -13.47 11.76 -7.77
N THR A 88 -14.69 11.34 -8.12
CA THR A 88 -15.91 11.91 -7.51
C THR A 88 -15.94 11.72 -6.00
N VAL A 89 -15.57 10.53 -5.50
CA VAL A 89 -15.52 10.25 -4.06
C VAL A 89 -14.32 10.91 -3.42
N TRP A 90 -13.15 10.88 -4.07
CA TRP A 90 -11.95 11.56 -3.60
C TRP A 90 -12.19 13.03 -3.25
N MET A 91 -12.82 13.77 -4.16
CA MET A 91 -13.13 15.19 -3.95
C MET A 91 -14.03 15.44 -2.74
N LYS A 92 -14.88 14.47 -2.38
CA LYS A 92 -15.76 14.57 -1.18
C LYS A 92 -14.99 14.32 0.10
N VAL A 93 -14.00 13.39 0.09
CA VAL A 93 -13.38 12.89 1.31
C VAL A 93 -11.96 13.41 1.57
N VAL A 94 -11.23 13.90 0.56
CA VAL A 94 -9.80 14.25 0.69
C VAL A 94 -9.52 15.27 1.79
N LYS A 95 -10.37 16.29 1.95
CA LYS A 95 -10.22 17.29 3.02
C LYS A 95 -10.31 16.63 4.40
N LYS A 96 -11.26 15.72 4.57
CA LYS A 96 -11.49 15.01 5.84
C LYS A 96 -10.37 14.01 6.11
N LEU A 97 -9.98 13.22 5.12
CA LEU A 97 -8.83 12.30 5.21
C LEU A 97 -7.56 13.05 5.66
N THR A 98 -7.27 14.19 5.03
CA THR A 98 -6.11 15.02 5.37
C THR A 98 -6.18 15.56 6.80
N ALA A 99 -7.35 16.08 7.21
CA ALA A 99 -7.55 16.61 8.54
C ALA A 99 -7.39 15.54 9.63
N ASP A 100 -8.00 14.36 9.42
CA ASP A 100 -7.93 13.25 10.36
C ASP A 100 -6.51 12.67 10.45
N ALA A 101 -5.82 12.46 9.32
CA ALA A 101 -4.44 12.02 9.30
C ALA A 101 -3.50 13.04 10.00
N LYS A 102 -3.71 14.34 9.79
CA LYS A 102 -2.98 15.41 10.48
C LYS A 102 -3.24 15.39 12.00
N SER A 103 -4.50 15.21 12.40
CA SER A 103 -4.86 15.10 13.82
C SER A 103 -4.17 13.92 14.49
N ILE A 104 -4.12 12.74 13.83
CA ILE A 104 -3.44 11.56 14.34
C ILE A 104 -1.92 11.79 14.41
N SER A 105 -1.32 12.40 13.38
CA SER A 105 0.13 12.59 13.32
C SER A 105 0.66 13.61 14.32
N SER A 106 -0.17 14.57 14.73
CA SER A 106 0.24 15.69 15.60
C SER A 106 0.18 15.40 17.10
N THR A 107 -0.21 14.19 17.52
CA THR A 107 -0.34 13.81 18.91
C THR A 107 0.19 12.42 19.20
N THR A 108 0.63 12.19 20.43
CA THR A 108 0.94 10.85 20.98
C THR A 108 -0.11 10.38 22.01
N ASP A 109 -1.23 11.06 22.12
CA ASP A 109 -2.38 10.64 22.92
C ASP A 109 -3.20 9.61 22.13
N LEU A 110 -3.12 8.34 22.54
CA LEU A 110 -3.85 7.23 21.88
C LEU A 110 -5.35 7.45 21.82
N LYS A 111 -5.95 8.07 22.84
CA LYS A 111 -7.39 8.34 22.85
C LYS A 111 -7.77 9.31 21.73
N LYS A 112 -7.02 10.39 21.58
CA LYS A 112 -7.22 11.35 20.49
C LYS A 112 -6.94 10.74 19.12
N GLN A 113 -5.90 9.92 19.00
CA GLN A 113 -5.59 9.22 17.76
C GLN A 113 -6.72 8.28 17.34
N ARG A 114 -7.25 7.47 18.26
CA ARG A 114 -8.37 6.55 18.04
C ARG A 114 -9.66 7.28 17.67
N GLU A 115 -9.93 8.43 18.29
CA GLU A 115 -11.11 9.23 17.93
C GLU A 115 -11.03 9.76 16.50
N SER A 116 -9.88 10.32 16.10
CA SER A 116 -9.67 10.77 14.71
C SER A 116 -9.67 9.60 13.72
N PHE A 117 -9.27 8.41 14.15
CA PHE A 117 -9.26 7.21 13.32
C PHE A 117 -10.68 6.72 12.96
N LYS A 118 -11.70 6.95 13.79
CA LYS A 118 -13.11 6.65 13.46
C LYS A 118 -13.55 7.35 12.17
N SER A 119 -13.29 8.62 12.10
CA SER A 119 -13.62 9.45 10.95
C SER A 119 -12.76 9.14 9.73
N LEU A 120 -11.46 8.89 9.92
CA LEU A 120 -10.55 8.44 8.88
C LEU A 120 -11.03 7.13 8.25
N SER A 121 -11.46 6.16 9.07
CA SER A 121 -11.98 4.86 8.60
C SER A 121 -13.22 5.01 7.74
N LYS A 122 -14.16 5.88 8.13
CA LYS A 122 -15.36 6.17 7.34
C LYS A 122 -15.03 6.74 5.96
N SER A 123 -14.15 7.73 5.92
CA SER A 123 -13.73 8.34 4.65
C SER A 123 -12.97 7.36 3.75
N THR A 124 -12.14 6.49 4.34
CA THR A 124 -11.42 5.43 3.60
C THR A 124 -12.39 4.36 3.08
N TYR A 125 -13.43 4.02 3.85
CA TYR A 125 -14.47 3.08 3.41
C TYR A 125 -15.17 3.60 2.15
N ASP A 126 -15.57 4.88 2.12
CA ASP A 126 -16.24 5.47 0.97
C ASP A 126 -15.37 5.35 -0.31
N LEU A 127 -14.06 5.51 -0.19
CA LEU A 127 -13.13 5.34 -1.32
C LEU A 127 -13.00 3.88 -1.74
N ILE A 128 -12.75 2.97 -0.80
CA ILE A 128 -12.55 1.54 -1.12
C ILE A 128 -13.77 0.94 -1.80
N LYS A 129 -14.98 1.38 -1.45
CA LYS A 129 -16.23 0.93 -2.08
C LYS A 129 -16.30 1.17 -3.59
N VAL A 130 -15.59 2.17 -4.09
CA VAL A 130 -15.59 2.53 -5.52
C VAL A 130 -14.32 2.15 -6.27
N SER A 131 -13.32 1.64 -5.56
CA SER A 131 -11.98 1.38 -6.13
C SER A 131 -11.76 -0.07 -6.58
N SER A 132 -12.69 -0.99 -6.30
CA SER A 132 -12.55 -2.44 -6.61
C SER A 132 -11.18 -2.98 -6.18
N PRO A 133 -10.98 -3.27 -4.89
CA PRO A 133 -9.69 -3.70 -4.37
C PRO A 133 -9.29 -5.08 -4.94
N ASP A 134 -7.98 -5.29 -5.17
CA ASP A 134 -7.43 -6.55 -5.69
C ASP A 134 -7.65 -7.75 -4.75
N GLN A 135 -7.85 -7.48 -3.48
CA GLN A 135 -8.11 -8.50 -2.44
C GLN A 135 -9.32 -8.10 -1.59
N PRO A 136 -10.04 -9.06 -1.04
CA PRO A 136 -11.16 -8.76 -0.15
C PRO A 136 -10.75 -7.87 1.03
N ILE A 137 -11.49 -6.81 1.26
CA ILE A 137 -11.36 -5.94 2.43
C ILE A 137 -12.56 -6.17 3.34
N TYR A 138 -12.29 -6.38 4.61
CA TYR A 138 -13.31 -6.66 5.62
C TYR A 138 -13.62 -5.37 6.40
N LYS A 139 -14.85 -4.92 6.32
CA LYS A 139 -15.36 -3.89 7.23
C LYS A 139 -15.75 -4.56 8.53
N GLN A 140 -15.15 -4.12 9.60
CA GLN A 140 -15.37 -4.63 10.96
C GLN A 140 -15.97 -3.54 11.83
N TYR A 141 -16.79 -3.89 12.79
CA TYR A 141 -17.49 -2.96 13.69
C TYR A 141 -17.35 -3.40 15.14
N CYS A 142 -17.07 -2.47 16.02
CA CYS A 142 -17.07 -2.68 17.47
C CYS A 142 -18.21 -1.89 18.14
N PRO A 143 -19.18 -2.56 18.77
CA PRO A 143 -20.29 -1.88 19.46
C PRO A 143 -19.83 -1.04 20.63
N MET A 144 -18.75 -1.45 21.33
CA MET A 144 -18.22 -0.70 22.47
C MET A 144 -17.54 0.62 22.07
N ALA A 145 -16.94 0.67 20.85
CA ALA A 145 -16.37 1.89 20.31
C ALA A 145 -17.39 2.71 19.52
N ASP A 146 -18.53 2.09 19.17
CA ASP A 146 -19.49 2.57 18.18
C ASP A 146 -18.79 3.07 16.91
N ALA A 147 -17.95 2.18 16.33
CA ALA A 147 -17.12 2.56 15.20
C ALA A 147 -16.70 1.36 14.35
N ASP A 148 -16.58 1.66 13.04
CA ASP A 148 -16.08 0.73 12.03
C ASP A 148 -14.59 0.94 11.77
N TRP A 149 -13.94 -0.11 11.23
CA TRP A 149 -12.65 -0.02 10.57
C TRP A 149 -12.55 -1.01 9.43
N LEU A 150 -11.53 -0.85 8.59
CA LEU A 150 -11.24 -1.75 7.48
C LEU A 150 -10.02 -2.62 7.80
N SER A 151 -10.05 -3.87 7.35
CA SER A 151 -8.96 -4.82 7.54
C SER A 151 -8.76 -5.67 6.28
N LYS A 152 -7.50 -6.00 5.97
CA LYS A 152 -7.14 -7.05 5.00
C LYS A 152 -7.35 -8.45 5.58
N GLU A 153 -7.48 -8.57 6.89
CA GLU A 153 -7.67 -9.84 7.60
C GLU A 153 -9.13 -9.98 8.06
N LYS A 154 -9.71 -11.16 7.86
CA LYS A 154 -11.04 -11.50 8.39
C LYS A 154 -11.05 -11.58 9.91
N ALA A 155 -9.92 -11.99 10.50
CA ALA A 155 -9.76 -12.02 11.95
C ALA A 155 -9.91 -10.63 12.54
N VAL A 156 -10.74 -10.49 13.56
CA VAL A 156 -10.98 -9.23 14.25
C VAL A 156 -9.78 -8.86 15.11
N LYS A 157 -9.22 -7.68 14.83
CA LYS A 157 -8.18 -7.03 15.66
C LYS A 157 -8.57 -5.57 15.83
N ASN A 158 -9.05 -5.22 17.02
CA ASN A 158 -9.68 -3.94 17.29
C ASN A 158 -8.68 -2.80 17.50
N PRO A 159 -8.63 -1.78 16.62
CA PRO A 159 -7.71 -0.65 16.75
C PRO A 159 -8.12 0.35 17.86
N TYR A 160 -9.39 0.35 18.25
CA TYR A 160 -9.90 1.31 19.24
C TYR A 160 -9.56 0.94 20.69
N TYR A 161 -9.28 -0.34 20.95
CA TYR A 161 -8.93 -0.83 22.29
C TYR A 161 -7.57 -1.53 22.34
N GLY A 162 -7.04 -2.00 21.20
CA GLY A 162 -5.79 -2.76 21.16
C GLY A 162 -5.88 -4.03 22.03
N SER A 163 -4.83 -4.32 22.79
CA SER A 163 -4.76 -5.52 23.63
C SER A 163 -5.85 -5.61 24.71
N SER A 164 -6.44 -4.50 25.13
CA SER A 164 -7.48 -4.50 26.17
C SER A 164 -8.77 -5.20 25.73
N MET A 165 -9.13 -5.10 24.44
CA MET A 165 -10.31 -5.73 23.87
C MET A 165 -10.05 -6.11 22.40
N LEU A 166 -8.97 -6.85 22.16
CA LEU A 166 -8.42 -7.12 20.82
C LEU A 166 -9.44 -7.75 19.85
N THR A 167 -10.25 -8.66 20.33
CA THR A 167 -11.23 -9.41 19.51
C THR A 167 -12.64 -8.85 19.59
N CYS A 168 -12.83 -7.68 20.25
CA CYS A 168 -14.16 -7.07 20.32
C CYS A 168 -14.54 -6.50 18.95
N GLY A 169 -15.59 -7.05 18.37
CA GLY A 169 -16.15 -6.65 17.07
C GLY A 169 -16.53 -7.84 16.19
N ASN A 170 -17.13 -7.50 15.06
CA ASN A 170 -17.58 -8.47 14.05
C ASN A 170 -17.28 -7.95 12.66
N VAL A 171 -17.11 -8.86 11.67
CA VAL A 171 -17.15 -8.51 10.27
C VAL A 171 -18.59 -8.21 9.88
N VAL A 172 -18.84 -6.99 9.41
CA VAL A 172 -20.18 -6.54 9.00
C VAL A 172 -20.34 -6.46 7.48
N GLU A 173 -19.24 -6.40 6.74
CA GLU A 173 -19.25 -6.37 5.28
C GLU A 173 -17.92 -6.95 4.73
N THR A 174 -17.99 -7.57 3.55
CA THR A 174 -16.81 -7.94 2.73
C THR A 174 -16.90 -7.21 1.41
N ILE A 175 -15.92 -6.35 1.14
CA ILE A 175 -15.78 -5.59 -0.10
C ILE A 175 -14.87 -6.39 -1.03
N LYS A 176 -15.34 -6.61 -2.28
CA LYS A 176 -14.64 -7.37 -3.32
C LYS A 176 -14.44 -6.50 -4.54
#